data_0f2ccceaed4d2b472589d3b6439b78e2
#
_entry.id   0f2ccceaed4d2b472589d3b6439b78e2
#
_cell.length_a   1.000
_cell.length_b   1.000
_cell.length_c   1.000
_cell.angle_alpha   90.00
_cell.angle_beta   90.00
_cell.angle_gamma   90.00
#
_symmetry.space_group_name_H-M   'P 1'
#
loop_
_entity.id
_entity.type
_entity.pdbx_description
1 polymer ?
#
loop_
_entity_poly.entity_id
_entity_poly.type
_entity_poly.pdbx_seq_one_letter_code
_entity_poly.pdbx_strand_id
1 'polypeptide(L)'
;MTETQASIHEPSETESAVSSEHGAQTPVNHILERLSPLELPAKEQFANYLRHKSRLNHKRRTLDSSFTSTILFLDFYRKSGKYDLKDLERADLEAFIEHEQDRGLKISTVKTRMAFLMAFLHFLVEQNLIPGAAIKKTIRFKLPDALPRAIAPKDLRKLLSVIHNTRDRALVLLLLRTGIRIGEALGLTLNDIDLRDRKVHLFQGEKNSMGRVVYFSDDAFFALRRWLKRRDPGKQFLFYGQADRPLCYSAAASRFKKYLTRAKLTDKGYTVHSLRHTYASELLNAGMRLECLQKLMGHQDIEMTGRYARLTDKTRKQEYFRAMAKIEKGEIDGEYR
;
A
#
# COMPACT_ATOMS: atom_id res chain seq x y z
N MET A 1 13.77 55.61 -52.98
CA MET A 1 12.51 55.88 -53.63
C MET A 1 11.92 54.56 -53.95
N THR A 2 11.01 54.25 -53.32
CA THR A 2 9.62 53.98 -53.11
C THR A 2 9.40 52.83 -52.12
N GLU A 3 8.83 53.20 -50.99
CA GLU A 3 8.29 52.32 -50.02
C GLU A 3 7.08 51.58 -50.59
N THR A 4 6.94 50.30 -50.29
CA THR A 4 5.70 49.57 -50.44
C THR A 4 5.31 48.95 -49.12
N GLN A 5 4.26 49.52 -48.53
CA GLN A 5 3.56 49.03 -47.33
C GLN A 5 2.87 47.68 -47.67
N ALA A 6 3.11 46.70 -46.86
CA ALA A 6 2.33 45.44 -46.85
C ALA A 6 1.36 45.45 -45.67
N SER A 7 0.11 45.41 -46.03
CA SER A 7 -1.11 45.38 -45.21
C SER A 7 -1.17 44.11 -44.39
N ILE A 8 -1.39 44.26 -43.09
CA ILE A 8 -1.69 43.16 -42.17
C ILE A 8 -3.18 42.83 -42.24
N HIS A 9 -3.50 41.63 -42.67
CA HIS A 9 -4.87 41.08 -42.63
C HIS A 9 -5.01 40.29 -41.35
N GLU A 10 -5.88 40.72 -40.44
CA GLU A 10 -6.44 39.93 -39.35
C GLU A 10 -7.45 38.94 -39.92
N PRO A 11 -7.47 37.68 -39.50
CA PRO A 11 -8.62 36.82 -39.74
C PRO A 11 -9.58 36.82 -38.55
N SER A 12 -10.80 37.11 -38.87
CA SER A 12 -12.03 37.10 -38.09
C SER A 12 -12.23 35.84 -37.24
N GLU A 13 -12.65 36.07 -35.98
CA GLU A 13 -13.28 35.08 -35.11
C GLU A 13 -14.50 34.49 -35.81
N THR A 14 -14.50 33.18 -35.96
CA THR A 14 -15.72 32.40 -36.18
C THR A 14 -15.85 31.38 -35.08
N GLU A 15 -16.88 31.58 -34.28
CA GLU A 15 -17.46 30.60 -33.37
C GLU A 15 -17.68 29.25 -34.06
N SER A 16 -17.05 28.21 -33.50
CA SER A 16 -17.61 26.87 -33.52
C SER A 16 -16.76 25.95 -32.66
N ALA A 17 -17.27 25.58 -31.51
CA ALA A 17 -17.10 24.22 -31.00
C ALA A 17 -17.73 24.07 -29.63
N VAL A 18 -19.02 23.93 -29.63
CA VAL A 18 -19.66 23.10 -28.62
C VAL A 18 -19.34 21.65 -28.98
N SER A 19 -18.48 21.01 -28.25
CA SER A 19 -18.38 19.56 -28.33
C SER A 19 -17.92 18.98 -27.02
N SER A 20 -18.90 18.29 -26.41
CA SER A 20 -18.74 17.09 -25.57
C SER A 20 -17.77 17.17 -24.41
N GLU A 21 -18.19 17.79 -23.31
CA GLU A 21 -17.84 17.36 -21.97
C GLU A 21 -18.38 15.96 -21.73
N HIS A 22 -17.65 14.94 -22.12
CA HIS A 22 -17.71 13.65 -21.46
C HIS A 22 -17.07 13.86 -20.11
N GLY A 23 -17.88 14.20 -19.11
CA GLY A 23 -17.47 14.35 -17.71
C GLY A 23 -16.79 13.08 -17.26
N ALA A 24 -15.47 13.11 -17.24
CA ALA A 24 -14.67 12.11 -16.53
C ALA A 24 -15.20 12.10 -15.09
N GLN A 25 -15.98 11.07 -14.73
CA GLN A 25 -16.48 10.89 -13.37
C GLN A 25 -15.29 10.84 -12.44
N THR A 26 -15.03 11.95 -11.74
CA THR A 26 -13.94 11.99 -10.78
C THR A 26 -14.19 10.90 -9.74
N PRO A 27 -13.15 10.25 -9.21
CA PRO A 27 -13.29 9.19 -8.21
C PRO A 27 -14.19 9.55 -7.03
N VAL A 28 -14.34 10.86 -6.75
CA VAL A 28 -15.16 11.35 -5.64
C VAL A 28 -16.66 11.36 -5.98
N ASN A 29 -17.07 11.53 -7.25
CA ASN A 29 -18.47 11.62 -7.61
C ASN A 29 -19.25 10.35 -7.22
N HIS A 30 -18.72 9.18 -7.52
CA HIS A 30 -19.32 7.91 -7.11
C HIS A 30 -19.47 7.77 -5.58
N ILE A 31 -18.54 8.37 -4.80
CA ILE A 31 -18.63 8.34 -3.34
C ILE A 31 -19.70 9.32 -2.86
N LEU A 32 -19.82 10.49 -3.51
CA LEU A 32 -20.85 11.47 -3.20
C LEU A 32 -22.27 10.97 -3.56
N GLU A 33 -22.41 10.23 -4.63
CA GLU A 33 -23.67 9.55 -4.97
C GLU A 33 -24.10 8.57 -3.86
N ARG A 34 -23.17 7.84 -3.28
CA ARG A 34 -23.42 6.94 -2.14
C ARG A 34 -23.74 7.70 -0.85
N LEU A 35 -23.21 8.90 -0.68
CA LEU A 35 -23.48 9.77 0.47
C LEU A 35 -24.87 10.41 0.37
N SER A 36 -25.30 10.72 -0.86
CA SER A 36 -26.55 11.48 -1.12
C SER A 36 -27.79 10.95 -0.40
N PRO A 37 -28.13 9.65 -0.40
CA PRO A 37 -29.33 9.14 0.24
C PRO A 37 -29.23 9.02 1.76
N LEU A 38 -28.05 9.24 2.36
CA LEU A 38 -27.87 9.04 3.79
C LEU A 38 -28.29 10.28 4.57
N GLU A 39 -29.04 10.09 5.65
CA GLU A 39 -29.38 11.13 6.62
C GLU A 39 -28.37 11.09 7.76
N LEU A 40 -27.37 11.95 7.70
CA LEU A 40 -26.24 11.96 8.65
C LEU A 40 -26.00 13.39 9.15
N PRO A 41 -25.55 13.52 10.40
CA PRO A 41 -25.02 14.78 10.91
C PRO A 41 -23.86 15.27 10.03
N ALA A 42 -23.77 16.58 9.82
CA ALA A 42 -22.71 17.22 9.06
C ALA A 42 -22.44 16.60 7.66
N LYS A 43 -23.50 16.09 7.00
CA LYS A 43 -23.41 15.43 5.68
C LYS A 43 -22.78 16.33 4.64
N GLU A 44 -23.18 17.60 4.58
CA GLU A 44 -22.64 18.55 3.61
C GLU A 44 -21.16 18.86 3.87
N GLN A 45 -20.80 19.06 5.12
CA GLN A 45 -19.40 19.26 5.53
C GLN A 45 -18.54 18.05 5.19
N PHE A 46 -19.09 16.85 5.35
CA PHE A 46 -18.40 15.62 4.97
C PHE A 46 -18.22 15.50 3.45
N ALA A 47 -19.23 15.88 2.66
CA ALA A 47 -19.09 15.96 1.20
C ALA A 47 -17.99 16.95 0.78
N ASN A 48 -17.91 18.11 1.44
CA ASN A 48 -16.87 19.12 1.19
C ASN A 48 -15.47 18.59 1.55
N TYR A 49 -15.34 17.89 2.68
CA TYR A 49 -14.10 17.20 3.03
C TYR A 49 -13.64 16.18 2.00
N LEU A 50 -14.56 15.35 1.47
CA LEU A 50 -14.22 14.37 0.43
C LEU A 50 -13.79 15.05 -0.87
N ARG A 51 -14.45 16.15 -1.27
CA ARG A 51 -14.02 16.98 -2.41
C ARG A 51 -12.63 17.58 -2.17
N HIS A 52 -12.39 18.14 -0.98
CA HIS A 52 -11.08 18.66 -0.58
C HIS A 52 -9.99 17.59 -0.69
N LYS A 53 -10.20 16.41 -0.14
CA LYS A 53 -9.28 15.26 -0.26
C LYS A 53 -9.04 14.85 -1.71
N SER A 54 -10.06 14.86 -2.55
CA SER A 54 -9.95 14.56 -3.98
C SER A 54 -9.09 15.58 -4.71
N ARG A 55 -9.24 16.88 -4.42
CA ARG A 55 -8.40 17.96 -4.96
C ARG A 55 -6.93 17.84 -4.53
N LEU A 56 -6.66 17.30 -3.33
CA LEU A 56 -5.34 16.96 -2.85
C LEU A 56 -4.79 15.64 -3.46
N ASN A 57 -5.40 15.14 -4.51
CA ASN A 57 -5.01 13.93 -5.24
C ASN A 57 -4.93 12.66 -4.37
N HIS A 58 -5.79 12.55 -3.35
CA HIS A 58 -5.92 11.31 -2.61
C HIS A 58 -6.51 10.19 -3.46
N LYS A 59 -5.93 8.99 -3.36
CA LYS A 59 -6.37 7.82 -4.13
C LYS A 59 -7.81 7.42 -3.76
N ARG A 60 -8.54 6.89 -4.74
CA ARG A 60 -9.89 6.37 -4.57
C ARG A 60 -10.02 5.48 -3.33
N ARG A 61 -9.10 4.54 -3.12
CA ARG A 61 -9.13 3.65 -1.95
C ARG A 61 -9.02 4.41 -0.61
N THR A 62 -8.27 5.49 -0.56
CA THR A 62 -8.18 6.35 0.63
C THR A 62 -9.48 7.10 0.86
N LEU A 63 -10.10 7.60 -0.21
CA LEU A 63 -11.42 8.23 -0.15
C LEU A 63 -12.50 7.23 0.31
N ASP A 64 -12.53 6.01 -0.24
CA ASP A 64 -13.46 4.95 0.18
C ASP A 64 -13.27 4.56 1.66
N SER A 65 -12.03 4.48 2.13
CA SER A 65 -11.73 4.19 3.54
C SER A 65 -12.16 5.33 4.46
N SER A 66 -11.93 6.57 4.05
CA SER A 66 -12.39 7.76 4.76
C SER A 66 -13.92 7.81 4.80
N PHE A 67 -14.58 7.57 3.67
CA PHE A 67 -16.03 7.49 3.59
C PHE A 67 -16.58 6.45 4.56
N THR A 68 -16.13 5.20 4.46
CA THR A 68 -16.65 4.11 5.28
C THR A 68 -16.44 4.37 6.78
N SER A 69 -15.26 4.87 7.16
CA SER A 69 -14.94 5.11 8.57
C SER A 69 -15.76 6.24 9.16
N THR A 70 -15.93 7.33 8.40
CA THR A 70 -16.64 8.53 8.89
C THR A 70 -18.15 8.29 8.93
N ILE A 71 -18.76 7.65 7.93
CA ILE A 71 -20.22 7.39 7.98
C ILE A 71 -20.61 6.46 9.14
N LEU A 72 -19.75 5.50 9.50
CA LEU A 72 -20.02 4.62 10.64
C LEU A 72 -20.07 5.41 11.95
N PHE A 73 -19.19 6.38 12.12
CA PHE A 73 -19.24 7.28 13.28
C PHE A 73 -20.45 8.22 13.25
N LEU A 74 -20.72 8.84 12.12
CA LEU A 74 -21.84 9.78 12.01
C LEU A 74 -23.20 9.08 12.24
N ASP A 75 -23.37 7.85 11.76
CA ASP A 75 -24.55 7.05 12.02
C ASP A 75 -24.65 6.63 13.50
N PHE A 76 -23.53 6.23 14.13
CA PHE A 76 -23.46 5.96 15.55
C PHE A 76 -23.83 7.20 16.37
N TYR A 77 -23.26 8.35 16.05
CA TYR A 77 -23.49 9.62 16.74
C TYR A 77 -24.97 10.05 16.67
N ARG A 78 -25.57 9.91 15.46
CA ARG A 78 -27.01 10.15 15.25
C ARG A 78 -27.86 9.19 16.10
N LYS A 79 -27.53 7.89 16.13
CA LYS A 79 -28.24 6.88 16.92
C LYS A 79 -28.13 7.10 18.43
N SER A 80 -27.10 7.80 18.88
CA SER A 80 -26.96 8.25 20.27
C SER A 80 -27.79 9.50 20.59
N GLY A 81 -28.65 9.97 19.66
CA GLY A 81 -29.52 11.14 19.84
C GLY A 81 -28.84 12.48 19.60
N LYS A 82 -27.61 12.50 19.05
CA LYS A 82 -26.86 13.71 18.78
C LYS A 82 -26.83 14.02 17.29
N TYR A 83 -27.13 15.26 16.92
CA TYR A 83 -27.28 15.67 15.51
C TYR A 83 -26.34 16.80 15.09
N ASP A 84 -25.79 17.58 16.03
CA ASP A 84 -24.83 18.64 15.72
C ASP A 84 -23.43 18.26 16.24
N LEU A 85 -22.44 18.28 15.34
CA LEU A 85 -21.05 18.02 15.71
C LEU A 85 -20.41 19.15 16.54
N LYS A 86 -21.08 20.29 16.73
CA LYS A 86 -20.64 21.31 17.68
C LYS A 86 -20.69 20.83 19.13
N ASP A 87 -21.60 19.86 19.40
CA ASP A 87 -21.78 19.21 20.70
C ASP A 87 -20.90 17.99 20.86
N LEU A 88 -19.96 17.78 19.95
CA LEU A 88 -19.05 16.65 20.00
C LEU A 88 -18.12 16.74 21.20
N GLU A 89 -18.16 15.72 22.02
CA GLU A 89 -17.28 15.54 23.16
C GLU A 89 -16.31 14.39 22.97
N ARG A 90 -15.25 14.37 23.76
CA ARG A 90 -14.30 13.26 23.78
C ARG A 90 -14.97 11.94 24.14
N ALA A 91 -15.93 11.98 25.05
CA ALA A 91 -16.71 10.80 25.47
C ALA A 91 -17.41 10.11 24.28
N ASP A 92 -17.88 10.87 23.28
CA ASP A 92 -18.49 10.30 22.08
C ASP A 92 -17.51 9.49 21.23
N LEU A 93 -16.27 9.96 21.14
CA LEU A 93 -15.21 9.26 20.43
C LEU A 93 -14.79 7.98 21.19
N GLU A 94 -14.74 8.03 22.51
CA GLU A 94 -14.45 6.88 23.36
C GLU A 94 -15.58 5.85 23.29
N ALA A 95 -16.83 6.29 23.36
CA ALA A 95 -18.02 5.43 23.20
C ALA A 95 -18.07 4.77 21.80
N PHE A 96 -17.66 5.48 20.76
CA PHE A 96 -17.57 4.86 19.43
C PHE A 96 -16.47 3.79 19.34
N ILE A 97 -15.34 4.00 20.03
CA ILE A 97 -14.28 2.97 20.13
C ILE A 97 -14.80 1.72 20.82
N GLU A 98 -15.49 1.86 21.94
CA GLU A 98 -16.13 0.75 22.68
C GLU A 98 -17.14 0.03 21.80
N HIS A 99 -18.06 0.78 21.16
CA HIS A 99 -19.03 0.22 20.23
C HIS A 99 -18.38 -0.61 19.10
N GLU A 100 -17.29 -0.14 18.53
CA GLU A 100 -16.59 -0.87 17.47
C GLU A 100 -15.87 -2.12 18.01
N GLN A 101 -15.40 -2.10 19.26
CA GLN A 101 -14.81 -3.26 19.93
C GLN A 101 -15.87 -4.30 20.28
N ASP A 102 -17.03 -3.89 20.78
CA ASP A 102 -18.17 -4.78 21.11
C ASP A 102 -18.70 -5.50 19.88
N ARG A 103 -18.58 -4.88 18.70
CA ARG A 103 -18.83 -5.53 17.41
C ARG A 103 -17.76 -6.57 17.02
N GLY A 104 -16.78 -6.83 17.86
CA GLY A 104 -15.72 -7.82 17.63
C GLY A 104 -14.59 -7.34 16.68
N LEU A 105 -14.46 -6.04 16.42
CA LEU A 105 -13.37 -5.55 15.57
C LEU A 105 -12.03 -5.57 16.29
N LYS A 106 -11.00 -5.92 15.54
CA LYS A 106 -9.62 -5.85 16.05
C LYS A 106 -9.23 -4.40 16.33
N ILE A 107 -8.53 -4.16 17.43
CA ILE A 107 -8.06 -2.82 17.84
C ILE A 107 -7.28 -2.09 16.74
N SER A 108 -6.56 -2.81 15.87
CA SER A 108 -5.88 -2.23 14.71
C SER A 108 -6.84 -1.68 13.66
N THR A 109 -8.01 -2.29 13.49
CA THR A 109 -9.07 -1.80 12.61
C THR A 109 -9.72 -0.56 13.20
N VAL A 110 -10.03 -0.60 14.50
CA VAL A 110 -10.58 0.55 15.23
C VAL A 110 -9.62 1.75 15.14
N LYS A 111 -8.33 1.54 15.40
CA LYS A 111 -7.30 2.59 15.23
C LYS A 111 -7.31 3.19 13.81
N THR A 112 -7.43 2.36 12.79
CA THR A 112 -7.44 2.84 11.40
C THR A 112 -8.70 3.66 11.11
N ARG A 113 -9.87 3.22 11.58
CA ARG A 113 -11.12 3.98 11.46
C ARG A 113 -11.04 5.31 12.16
N MET A 114 -10.54 5.32 13.40
CA MET A 114 -10.33 6.54 14.16
C MET A 114 -9.37 7.50 13.46
N ALA A 115 -8.31 7.02 12.82
CA ALA A 115 -7.39 7.88 12.07
C ALA A 115 -8.09 8.61 10.90
N PHE A 116 -8.99 7.94 10.18
CA PHE A 116 -9.78 8.57 9.13
C PHE A 116 -10.81 9.55 9.68
N LEU A 117 -11.50 9.17 10.76
CA LEU A 117 -12.45 10.05 11.44
C LEU A 117 -11.76 11.30 11.96
N MET A 118 -10.65 11.17 12.68
CA MET A 118 -9.89 12.30 13.21
C MET A 118 -9.42 13.26 12.11
N ALA A 119 -9.04 12.74 10.94
CA ALA A 119 -8.68 13.59 9.81
C ALA A 119 -9.87 14.44 9.29
N PHE A 120 -11.10 13.91 9.36
CA PHE A 120 -12.31 14.68 9.07
C PHE A 120 -12.61 15.72 10.17
N LEU A 121 -12.53 15.32 11.43
CA LEU A 121 -12.78 16.25 12.55
C LEU A 121 -11.74 17.39 12.58
N HIS A 122 -10.47 17.11 12.32
CA HIS A 122 -9.45 18.16 12.17
C HIS A 122 -9.80 19.14 11.05
N PHE A 123 -10.25 18.64 9.90
CA PHE A 123 -10.72 19.52 8.82
C PHE A 123 -11.87 20.43 9.28
N LEU A 124 -12.82 19.92 10.06
CA LEU A 124 -13.92 20.73 10.57
C LEU A 124 -13.43 21.81 11.56
N VAL A 125 -12.46 21.48 12.41
CA VAL A 125 -11.85 22.45 13.35
C VAL A 125 -11.08 23.52 12.61
N GLU A 126 -10.29 23.17 11.58
CA GLU A 126 -9.57 24.11 10.72
C GLU A 126 -10.50 25.08 9.99
N GLN A 127 -11.72 24.64 9.68
CA GLN A 127 -12.76 25.48 9.07
C GLN A 127 -13.62 26.23 10.12
N ASN A 128 -13.28 26.15 11.41
CA ASN A 128 -14.04 26.72 12.53
C ASN A 128 -15.52 26.27 12.59
N LEU A 129 -15.81 25.06 12.10
CA LEU A 129 -17.16 24.48 12.08
C LEU A 129 -17.51 23.75 13.38
N ILE A 130 -16.51 23.25 14.10
CA ILE A 130 -16.64 22.59 15.39
C ILE A 130 -15.55 23.08 16.36
N PRO A 131 -15.79 23.05 17.69
CA PRO A 131 -14.76 23.37 18.66
C PRO A 131 -13.68 22.30 18.73
N GLY A 132 -12.40 22.69 18.84
CA GLY A 132 -11.28 21.77 18.93
C GLY A 132 -11.15 20.99 20.25
N ALA A 133 -12.01 21.22 21.23
CA ALA A 133 -11.88 20.65 22.57
C ALA A 133 -11.91 19.13 22.59
N ALA A 134 -12.82 18.51 21.83
CA ALA A 134 -12.99 17.05 21.76
C ALA A 134 -11.75 16.32 21.19
N ILE A 135 -10.97 17.00 20.34
CA ILE A 135 -9.84 16.40 19.62
C ILE A 135 -8.46 16.87 20.11
N LYS A 136 -8.39 17.77 21.08
CA LYS A 136 -7.12 18.32 21.63
C LYS A 136 -6.15 17.25 22.13
N LYS A 137 -6.66 16.18 22.76
CA LYS A 137 -5.84 15.08 23.27
C LYS A 137 -5.90 13.88 22.33
N THR A 138 -4.75 13.46 21.84
CA THR A 138 -4.62 12.26 20.99
C THR A 138 -5.09 11.01 21.71
N ILE A 139 -5.93 10.21 21.06
CA ILE A 139 -6.31 8.88 21.54
C ILE A 139 -5.19 7.90 21.18
N ARG A 140 -4.52 7.37 22.21
CA ARG A 140 -3.40 6.42 22.02
C ARG A 140 -3.90 5.00 22.10
N PHE A 141 -3.73 4.25 21.00
CA PHE A 141 -4.03 2.83 20.94
C PHE A 141 -2.78 2.01 21.25
N LYS A 142 -2.85 1.16 22.26
CA LYS A 142 -1.82 0.15 22.52
C LYS A 142 -2.08 -1.04 21.63
N LEU A 143 -1.31 -1.17 20.55
CA LEU A 143 -1.42 -2.31 19.65
C LEU A 143 -0.53 -3.46 20.16
N PRO A 144 -0.98 -4.74 19.99
CA PRO A 144 -0.10 -5.87 20.18
C PRO A 144 1.12 -5.75 19.26
N ASP A 145 2.31 -6.04 19.76
CA ASP A 145 3.54 -6.08 18.97
C ASP A 145 3.52 -7.33 18.10
N ALA A 146 2.78 -7.25 17.00
CA ALA A 146 2.65 -8.36 16.07
C ALA A 146 3.89 -8.43 15.17
N LEU A 147 4.71 -9.46 15.38
CA LEU A 147 5.82 -9.76 14.49
C LEU A 147 5.32 -10.05 13.06
N PRO A 148 6.07 -9.60 12.02
CA PRO A 148 5.76 -9.92 10.64
C PRO A 148 5.68 -11.45 10.43
N ARG A 149 4.60 -11.94 9.85
CA ARG A 149 4.39 -13.38 9.60
C ARG A 149 5.17 -13.82 8.36
N ALA A 150 6.44 -14.13 8.52
CA ALA A 150 7.21 -14.86 7.51
C ALA A 150 6.69 -16.30 7.38
N ILE A 151 6.73 -16.86 6.18
CA ILE A 151 6.37 -18.25 5.93
C ILE A 151 7.53 -19.14 6.39
N ALA A 152 7.25 -20.10 7.27
CA ALA A 152 8.27 -21.02 7.73
C ALA A 152 8.86 -21.84 6.56
N PRO A 153 10.17 -22.18 6.55
CA PRO A 153 10.81 -22.88 5.41
C PRO A 153 10.13 -24.19 5.01
N LYS A 154 9.60 -24.95 5.98
CA LYS A 154 8.83 -26.18 5.74
C LYS A 154 7.52 -25.89 5.01
N ASP A 155 6.83 -24.86 5.42
CA ASP A 155 5.54 -24.45 4.83
C ASP A 155 5.74 -23.83 3.45
N LEU A 156 6.83 -23.07 3.27
CA LEU A 156 7.20 -22.51 1.96
C LEU A 156 7.43 -23.61 0.92
N ARG A 157 8.15 -24.68 1.29
CA ARG A 157 8.35 -25.84 0.41
C ARG A 157 7.02 -26.49 0.02
N LYS A 158 6.12 -26.71 0.98
CA LYS A 158 4.76 -27.24 0.73
C LYS A 158 3.95 -26.31 -0.17
N LEU A 159 4.00 -25.01 0.04
CA LEU A 159 3.30 -24.02 -0.77
C LEU A 159 3.80 -24.07 -2.23
N LEU A 160 5.12 -24.02 -2.43
CA LEU A 160 5.71 -24.01 -3.77
C LEU A 160 5.46 -25.33 -4.53
N SER A 161 5.36 -26.46 -3.85
CA SER A 161 5.10 -27.78 -4.50
C SER A 161 3.71 -27.88 -5.13
N VAL A 162 2.72 -27.11 -4.67
CA VAL A 162 1.34 -27.19 -5.19
C VAL A 162 1.03 -26.12 -6.26
N ILE A 163 1.99 -25.23 -6.57
CA ILE A 163 1.80 -24.17 -7.57
C ILE A 163 2.30 -24.64 -8.93
N HIS A 164 1.41 -25.26 -9.73
CA HIS A 164 1.74 -25.78 -11.06
C HIS A 164 1.46 -24.77 -12.19
N ASN A 165 0.56 -23.81 -11.96
CA ASN A 165 0.29 -22.76 -12.96
C ASN A 165 1.53 -21.88 -13.15
N THR A 166 2.00 -21.75 -14.39
CA THR A 166 3.27 -21.09 -14.73
C THR A 166 3.27 -19.61 -14.40
N ARG A 167 2.15 -18.90 -14.65
CA ARG A 167 2.01 -17.49 -14.30
C ARG A 167 2.05 -17.26 -12.78
N ASP A 168 1.25 -18.02 -12.07
CA ASP A 168 1.11 -17.88 -10.62
C ASP A 168 2.41 -18.27 -9.90
N ARG A 169 3.13 -19.29 -10.43
CA ARG A 169 4.45 -19.66 -9.91
C ARG A 169 5.49 -18.57 -10.15
N ALA A 170 5.50 -17.96 -11.34
CA ALA A 170 6.39 -16.85 -11.65
C ALA A 170 6.09 -15.64 -10.73
N LEU A 171 4.81 -15.30 -10.53
CA LEU A 171 4.42 -14.21 -9.64
C LEU A 171 4.85 -14.47 -8.18
N VAL A 172 4.58 -15.67 -7.66
CA VAL A 172 4.93 -16.03 -6.27
C VAL A 172 6.44 -16.03 -6.06
N LEU A 173 7.22 -16.60 -6.98
CA LEU A 173 8.68 -16.60 -6.88
C LEU A 173 9.26 -15.20 -7.05
N LEU A 174 8.74 -14.38 -7.96
CA LEU A 174 9.16 -12.99 -8.10
C LEU A 174 8.94 -12.21 -6.78
N LEU A 175 7.75 -12.30 -6.19
CA LEU A 175 7.46 -11.65 -4.91
C LEU A 175 8.36 -12.15 -3.77
N LEU A 176 8.60 -13.46 -3.73
CA LEU A 176 9.43 -14.10 -2.71
C LEU A 176 10.91 -13.72 -2.81
N ARG A 177 11.43 -13.54 -4.03
CA ARG A 177 12.87 -13.32 -4.28
C ARG A 177 13.27 -11.86 -4.50
N THR A 178 12.28 -10.97 -4.65
CA THR A 178 12.54 -9.53 -4.77
C THR A 178 12.00 -8.71 -3.60
N GLY A 179 11.05 -9.27 -2.87
CA GLY A 179 10.37 -8.58 -1.77
C GLY A 179 9.56 -7.36 -2.22
N ILE A 180 9.27 -7.17 -3.50
CA ILE A 180 8.46 -6.06 -4.01
C ILE A 180 7.02 -6.15 -3.48
N ARG A 181 6.32 -5.01 -3.45
CA ARG A 181 4.91 -5.00 -3.08
C ARG A 181 4.08 -5.67 -4.17
N ILE A 182 3.02 -6.37 -3.79
CA ILE A 182 2.14 -7.03 -4.78
C ILE A 182 1.61 -6.02 -5.82
N GLY A 183 1.26 -4.80 -5.43
CA GLY A 183 0.83 -3.76 -6.37
C GLY A 183 1.90 -3.37 -7.37
N GLU A 184 3.17 -3.33 -6.96
CA GLU A 184 4.31 -3.10 -7.84
C GLU A 184 4.44 -4.27 -8.84
N ALA A 185 4.39 -5.52 -8.36
CA ALA A 185 4.48 -6.70 -9.22
C ALA A 185 3.37 -6.78 -10.27
N LEU A 186 2.14 -6.41 -9.90
CA LEU A 186 0.99 -6.45 -10.80
C LEU A 186 1.01 -5.33 -11.86
N GLY A 187 1.69 -4.23 -11.57
CA GLY A 187 1.90 -3.12 -12.51
C GLY A 187 3.08 -3.30 -13.47
N LEU A 188 3.92 -4.33 -13.28
CA LEU A 188 5.10 -4.55 -14.13
C LEU A 188 4.70 -4.82 -15.58
N THR A 189 5.45 -4.20 -16.48
CA THR A 189 5.45 -4.48 -17.93
C THR A 189 6.66 -5.34 -18.30
N LEU A 190 6.76 -5.74 -19.57
CA LEU A 190 7.93 -6.47 -20.06
C LEU A 190 9.21 -5.64 -20.01
N ASN A 191 9.09 -4.33 -20.22
CA ASN A 191 10.23 -3.41 -20.24
C ASN A 191 10.87 -3.22 -18.84
N ASP A 192 10.13 -3.56 -17.79
CA ASP A 192 10.62 -3.42 -16.41
C ASP A 192 11.49 -4.61 -15.97
N ILE A 193 11.57 -5.68 -16.78
CA ILE A 193 12.29 -6.92 -16.46
C ILE A 193 13.50 -7.08 -17.34
N ASP A 194 14.68 -7.08 -16.74
CA ASP A 194 15.92 -7.49 -17.39
C ASP A 194 16.27 -8.92 -16.96
N LEU A 195 16.04 -9.86 -17.88
CA LEU A 195 16.37 -11.27 -17.65
C LEU A 195 17.88 -11.55 -17.70
N ARG A 196 18.65 -10.78 -18.45
CA ARG A 196 20.10 -10.95 -18.57
C ARG A 196 20.80 -10.62 -17.26
N ASP A 197 20.49 -9.44 -16.73
CA ASP A 197 21.07 -8.95 -15.50
C ASP A 197 20.26 -9.32 -14.25
N ARG A 198 19.13 -10.06 -14.42
CA ARG A 198 18.22 -10.48 -13.32
C ARG A 198 17.73 -9.32 -12.47
N LYS A 199 17.34 -8.24 -13.12
CA LYS A 199 16.87 -7.00 -12.51
C LYS A 199 15.39 -6.76 -12.78
N VAL A 200 14.75 -6.09 -11.84
CA VAL A 200 13.44 -5.47 -12.02
C VAL A 200 13.61 -3.99 -11.75
N HIS A 201 13.26 -3.18 -12.72
CA HIS A 201 13.20 -1.73 -12.62
C HIS A 201 11.84 -1.33 -12.10
N LEU A 202 11.80 -0.80 -10.89
CA LEU A 202 10.57 -0.30 -10.28
C LEU A 202 10.56 1.21 -10.45
N PHE A 203 9.89 1.67 -11.50
CA PHE A 203 9.61 3.08 -11.68
C PHE A 203 8.58 3.56 -10.66
N GLN A 204 8.61 4.83 -10.33
CA GLN A 204 7.81 5.47 -9.30
C GLN A 204 6.42 4.87 -9.11
N GLY A 205 6.28 4.01 -8.11
CA GLY A 205 4.96 3.65 -7.62
C GLY A 205 4.40 4.85 -6.86
N GLU A 206 3.10 5.10 -7.04
CA GLU A 206 2.34 6.25 -6.52
C GLU A 206 2.51 6.58 -5.02
N LYS A 207 3.25 5.81 -4.24
CA LYS A 207 3.47 6.03 -2.80
C LYS A 207 4.90 6.43 -2.43
N ASN A 208 5.89 6.20 -3.31
CA ASN A 208 7.29 6.52 -3.04
C ASN A 208 7.91 7.11 -4.29
N SER A 209 8.36 8.34 -4.21
CA SER A 209 8.90 9.15 -5.31
C SER A 209 10.24 8.68 -5.90
N MET A 210 10.85 7.62 -5.38
CA MET A 210 12.14 7.13 -5.85
C MET A 210 12.00 5.77 -6.54
N GLY A 211 12.38 5.73 -7.81
CA GLY A 211 12.59 4.50 -8.54
C GLY A 211 13.68 3.66 -7.86
N ARG A 212 13.55 2.32 -7.89
CA ARG A 212 14.58 1.43 -7.39
C ARG A 212 14.71 0.18 -8.27
N VAL A 213 15.89 -0.39 -8.21
CA VAL A 213 16.18 -1.68 -8.84
C VAL A 213 16.22 -2.75 -7.76
N VAL A 214 15.60 -3.89 -8.06
CA VAL A 214 15.69 -5.09 -7.23
C VAL A 214 16.16 -6.27 -8.08
N TYR A 215 16.67 -7.30 -7.42
CA TYR A 215 17.29 -8.44 -8.08
C TYR A 215 16.52 -9.72 -7.76
N PHE A 216 16.54 -10.70 -8.67
CA PHE A 216 15.91 -12.00 -8.47
C PHE A 216 16.88 -13.15 -8.71
N SER A 217 16.62 -14.25 -8.02
CA SER A 217 17.44 -15.46 -8.03
C SER A 217 17.12 -16.40 -9.20
N ASP A 218 17.90 -17.48 -9.33
CA ASP A 218 17.76 -18.48 -10.39
C ASP A 218 16.37 -19.10 -10.45
N ASP A 219 15.79 -19.47 -9.30
CA ASP A 219 14.47 -20.09 -9.26
C ASP A 219 13.37 -19.15 -9.80
N ALA A 220 13.45 -17.87 -9.48
CA ALA A 220 12.56 -16.84 -10.05
C ALA A 220 12.83 -16.61 -11.54
N PHE A 221 14.10 -16.60 -11.96
CA PHE A 221 14.50 -16.50 -13.37
C PHE A 221 13.89 -17.64 -14.22
N PHE A 222 14.06 -18.89 -13.81
CA PHE A 222 13.51 -20.02 -14.55
C PHE A 222 11.99 -20.01 -14.59
N ALA A 223 11.33 -19.57 -13.50
CA ALA A 223 9.88 -19.45 -13.47
C ALA A 223 9.38 -18.34 -14.39
N LEU A 224 10.03 -17.17 -14.38
CA LEU A 224 9.73 -16.05 -15.28
C LEU A 224 9.94 -16.45 -16.75
N ARG A 225 11.09 -17.06 -17.08
CA ARG A 225 11.38 -17.53 -18.44
C ARG A 225 10.33 -18.54 -18.94
N ARG A 226 9.89 -19.44 -18.07
CA ARG A 226 8.83 -20.41 -18.41
C ARG A 226 7.48 -19.72 -18.62
N TRP A 227 7.15 -18.72 -17.85
CA TRP A 227 5.94 -17.90 -18.01
C TRP A 227 6.02 -17.09 -19.31
N LEU A 228 7.12 -16.40 -19.56
CA LEU A 228 7.32 -15.57 -20.76
C LEU A 228 7.19 -16.37 -22.07
N LYS A 229 7.58 -17.64 -22.09
CA LYS A 229 7.36 -18.54 -23.25
C LYS A 229 5.90 -18.92 -23.47
N ARG A 230 5.04 -18.80 -22.47
CA ARG A 230 3.63 -19.22 -22.53
C ARG A 230 2.64 -18.07 -22.53
N ARG A 231 3.10 -16.87 -22.14
CA ARG A 231 2.22 -15.72 -22.11
C ARG A 231 1.95 -15.21 -23.52
N ASP A 232 0.80 -14.57 -23.69
CA ASP A 232 0.48 -13.86 -24.93
C ASP A 232 1.44 -12.66 -25.12
N PRO A 233 2.21 -12.62 -26.24
CA PRO A 233 3.19 -11.55 -26.49
C PRO A 233 2.52 -10.19 -26.70
N GLY A 234 1.27 -10.14 -27.17
CA GLY A 234 0.51 -8.90 -27.39
C GLY A 234 0.05 -8.19 -26.11
N LYS A 235 0.24 -8.79 -24.93
CA LYS A 235 -0.15 -8.15 -23.67
C LYS A 235 0.97 -7.26 -23.14
N GLN A 236 0.59 -6.05 -22.68
CA GLN A 236 1.54 -5.08 -22.14
C GLN A 236 2.09 -5.53 -20.76
N PHE A 237 1.20 -5.93 -19.85
CA PHE A 237 1.60 -6.25 -18.47
C PHE A 237 2.26 -7.63 -18.36
N LEU A 238 3.25 -7.74 -17.48
CA LEU A 238 3.91 -9.02 -17.17
C LEU A 238 2.91 -10.06 -16.65
N PHE A 239 2.04 -9.63 -15.72
CA PHE A 239 0.96 -10.43 -15.16
C PHE A 239 -0.38 -9.78 -15.46
N TYR A 240 -1.10 -10.32 -16.41
CA TYR A 240 -2.38 -9.78 -16.87
C TYR A 240 -3.58 -10.67 -16.48
N GLY A 241 -4.75 -10.05 -16.43
CA GLY A 241 -6.06 -10.67 -16.21
C GLY A 241 -6.82 -10.87 -17.51
N GLN A 242 -8.10 -10.52 -17.50
CA GLN A 242 -8.91 -10.46 -18.71
C GLN A 242 -8.64 -9.17 -19.47
N ALA A 243 -8.77 -9.22 -20.79
CA ALA A 243 -8.39 -8.13 -21.70
C ALA A 243 -6.92 -7.71 -21.48
N ASP A 244 -6.55 -6.49 -21.84
CA ASP A 244 -5.20 -5.97 -21.63
C ASP A 244 -5.09 -5.15 -20.35
N ARG A 245 -5.57 -5.72 -19.23
CA ARG A 245 -5.50 -5.12 -17.91
C ARG A 245 -4.56 -5.90 -17.01
N PRO A 246 -3.88 -5.22 -16.06
CA PRO A 246 -3.06 -5.92 -15.09
C PRO A 246 -3.90 -6.91 -14.28
N LEU A 247 -3.30 -7.99 -13.81
CA LEU A 247 -3.97 -8.91 -12.89
C LEU A 247 -4.36 -8.14 -11.63
N CYS A 248 -5.66 -8.19 -11.25
CA CYS A 248 -6.10 -7.47 -10.07
C CYS A 248 -5.66 -8.16 -8.76
N TYR A 249 -5.48 -7.34 -7.72
CA TYR A 249 -5.06 -7.83 -6.40
C TYR A 249 -5.98 -8.93 -5.84
N SER A 250 -7.29 -8.77 -5.97
CA SER A 250 -8.26 -9.74 -5.44
C SER A 250 -8.11 -11.11 -6.12
N ALA A 251 -7.87 -11.14 -7.44
CA ALA A 251 -7.62 -12.39 -8.16
C ALA A 251 -6.31 -13.05 -7.72
N ALA A 252 -5.22 -12.28 -7.56
CA ALA A 252 -3.95 -12.79 -7.07
C ALA A 252 -4.07 -13.34 -5.64
N ALA A 253 -4.72 -12.60 -4.75
CA ALA A 253 -4.94 -13.00 -3.35
C ALA A 253 -5.84 -14.25 -3.25
N SER A 254 -6.93 -14.33 -4.03
CA SER A 254 -7.81 -15.49 -4.07
C SER A 254 -7.08 -16.74 -4.56
N ARG A 255 -6.25 -16.63 -5.60
CA ARG A 255 -5.42 -17.74 -6.09
C ARG A 255 -4.40 -18.19 -5.04
N PHE A 256 -3.73 -17.25 -4.39
CA PHE A 256 -2.80 -17.54 -3.31
C PHE A 256 -3.49 -18.28 -2.15
N LYS A 257 -4.68 -17.84 -1.75
CA LYS A 257 -5.50 -18.55 -0.74
C LYS A 257 -5.83 -19.98 -1.17
N LYS A 258 -6.20 -20.21 -2.44
CA LYS A 258 -6.41 -21.56 -2.98
C LYS A 258 -5.16 -22.45 -2.88
N TYR A 259 -3.96 -21.89 -3.12
CA TYR A 259 -2.71 -22.63 -2.95
C TYR A 259 -2.41 -22.94 -1.48
N LEU A 260 -2.70 -22.02 -0.55
CA LEU A 260 -2.60 -22.31 0.89
C LEU A 260 -3.52 -23.45 1.32
N THR A 261 -4.76 -23.49 0.81
CA THR A 261 -5.69 -24.59 1.08
C THR A 261 -5.15 -25.92 0.53
N ARG A 262 -4.64 -25.94 -0.70
CA ARG A 262 -4.03 -27.15 -1.29
C ARG A 262 -2.80 -27.64 -0.53
N ALA A 263 -2.02 -26.70 0.03
CA ALA A 263 -0.84 -27.01 0.84
C ALA A 263 -1.20 -27.37 2.30
N LYS A 264 -2.47 -27.33 2.69
CA LYS A 264 -2.97 -27.52 4.07
C LYS A 264 -2.36 -26.49 5.05
N LEU A 265 -2.33 -25.22 4.65
CA LEU A 265 -1.74 -24.11 5.40
C LEU A 265 -2.75 -22.97 5.69
N THR A 266 -4.05 -23.24 5.60
CA THR A 266 -5.12 -22.22 5.74
C THR A 266 -5.13 -21.60 7.15
N ASP A 267 -4.88 -22.41 8.16
CA ASP A 267 -4.83 -22.06 9.58
C ASP A 267 -3.66 -21.15 9.97
N LYS A 268 -2.61 -21.13 9.15
CA LYS A 268 -1.39 -20.35 9.41
C LYS A 268 -1.56 -18.84 9.24
N GLY A 269 -2.66 -18.39 8.62
CA GLY A 269 -2.93 -16.97 8.37
C GLY A 269 -1.93 -16.28 7.44
N TYR A 270 -1.26 -17.04 6.58
CA TYR A 270 -0.36 -16.49 5.56
C TYR A 270 -1.14 -15.72 4.50
N THR A 271 -0.56 -14.67 3.99
CA THR A 271 -1.09 -13.83 2.91
C THR A 271 -0.02 -13.65 1.83
N VAL A 272 -0.40 -13.07 0.69
CA VAL A 272 0.60 -12.69 -0.34
C VAL A 272 1.70 -11.80 0.25
N HIS A 273 1.35 -10.95 1.23
CA HIS A 273 2.32 -10.07 1.90
C HIS A 273 3.32 -10.85 2.76
N SER A 274 2.96 -12.05 3.20
CA SER A 274 3.88 -12.94 3.92
C SER A 274 5.10 -13.34 3.10
N LEU A 275 5.00 -13.38 1.74
CA LEU A 275 6.15 -13.61 0.86
C LEU A 275 7.21 -12.51 1.03
N ARG A 276 6.79 -11.25 1.11
CA ARG A 276 7.69 -10.12 1.34
C ARG A 276 8.29 -10.16 2.75
N HIS A 277 7.52 -10.59 3.75
CA HIS A 277 8.05 -10.81 5.09
C HIS A 277 9.10 -11.92 5.12
N THR A 278 8.85 -13.01 4.36
CA THR A 278 9.80 -14.12 4.22
C THR A 278 11.10 -13.66 3.58
N TYR A 279 11.02 -12.93 2.45
CA TYR A 279 12.19 -12.33 1.80
C TYR A 279 13.04 -11.51 2.78
N ALA A 280 12.41 -10.59 3.52
CA ALA A 280 13.13 -9.74 4.46
C ALA A 280 13.79 -10.55 5.58
N SER A 281 13.06 -11.51 6.16
CA SER A 281 13.57 -12.36 7.23
C SER A 281 14.70 -13.29 6.76
N GLU A 282 14.56 -13.89 5.57
CA GLU A 282 15.59 -14.76 5.00
C GLU A 282 16.90 -14.00 4.73
N LEU A 283 16.81 -12.80 4.13
CA LEU A 283 18.00 -11.99 3.84
C LEU A 283 18.71 -11.51 5.10
N LEU A 284 17.98 -11.08 6.12
CA LEU A 284 18.58 -10.70 7.40
C LEU A 284 19.21 -11.91 8.10
N ASN A 285 18.56 -13.09 8.05
CA ASN A 285 19.13 -14.33 8.60
C ASN A 285 20.37 -14.79 7.83
N ALA A 286 20.47 -14.44 6.55
CA ALA A 286 21.64 -14.69 5.71
C ALA A 286 22.76 -13.62 5.91
N GLY A 287 22.57 -12.64 6.81
CA GLY A 287 23.57 -11.64 7.16
C GLY A 287 23.53 -10.38 6.27
N MET A 288 22.45 -10.13 5.52
CA MET A 288 22.33 -8.87 4.79
C MET A 288 22.18 -7.69 5.77
N ARG A 289 22.92 -6.62 5.51
CA ARG A 289 22.84 -5.39 6.31
C ARG A 289 21.45 -4.76 6.20
N LEU A 290 20.96 -4.25 7.33
CA LEU A 290 19.61 -3.69 7.45
C LEU A 290 19.38 -2.52 6.47
N GLU A 291 20.39 -1.67 6.29
CA GLU A 291 20.32 -0.51 5.38
C GLU A 291 20.21 -0.94 3.92
N CYS A 292 20.88 -2.02 3.53
CA CYS A 292 20.77 -2.59 2.19
C CYS A 292 19.37 -3.17 1.96
N LEU A 293 18.85 -3.90 2.95
CA LEU A 293 17.50 -4.45 2.90
C LEU A 293 16.44 -3.33 2.82
N GLN A 294 16.60 -2.25 3.59
CA GLN A 294 15.71 -1.09 3.57
C GLN A 294 15.60 -0.50 2.15
N LYS A 295 16.73 -0.29 1.49
CA LYS A 295 16.78 0.23 0.11
C LYS A 295 16.09 -0.71 -0.88
N LEU A 296 16.38 -2.03 -0.82
CA LEU A 296 15.73 -3.03 -1.67
C LEU A 296 14.23 -3.09 -1.46
N MET A 297 13.77 -3.02 -0.21
CA MET A 297 12.35 -3.02 0.11
C MET A 297 11.64 -1.68 -0.21
N GLY A 298 12.37 -0.59 -0.38
CA GLY A 298 11.81 0.75 -0.59
C GLY A 298 10.98 1.20 0.63
N HIS A 299 11.53 1.04 1.84
CA HIS A 299 10.98 1.61 3.06
C HIS A 299 11.56 3.00 3.25
N GLN A 300 10.69 4.00 3.40
CA GLN A 300 11.10 5.38 3.71
C GLN A 300 11.61 5.49 5.15
N ASP A 301 11.03 4.69 6.05
CA ASP A 301 11.35 4.68 7.46
C ASP A 301 12.10 3.40 7.86
N ILE A 302 13.21 3.57 8.56
CA ILE A 302 14.03 2.47 9.07
C ILE A 302 13.28 1.63 10.12
N GLU A 303 12.34 2.23 10.86
CA GLU A 303 11.52 1.52 11.84
C GLU A 303 10.70 0.40 11.21
N MET A 304 10.23 0.59 9.96
CA MET A 304 9.51 -0.46 9.26
C MET A 304 10.39 -1.68 8.95
N THR A 305 11.68 -1.46 8.69
CA THR A 305 12.66 -2.54 8.47
C THR A 305 13.16 -3.09 9.80
N GLY A 306 13.27 -2.27 10.83
CA GLY A 306 13.67 -2.64 12.19
C GLY A 306 12.77 -3.71 12.83
N ARG A 307 11.50 -3.83 12.42
CA ARG A 307 10.60 -4.91 12.85
C ARG A 307 11.13 -6.31 12.50
N TYR A 308 11.85 -6.43 11.39
CA TYR A 308 12.46 -7.70 10.99
C TYR A 308 13.76 -8.00 11.78
N ALA A 309 14.48 -6.97 12.18
CA ALA A 309 15.69 -7.14 13.00
C ALA A 309 15.38 -7.76 14.37
N ARG A 310 14.18 -7.54 14.91
CA ARG A 310 13.74 -8.18 16.18
C ARG A 310 13.50 -9.69 16.05
N LEU A 311 13.35 -10.22 14.84
CA LEU A 311 13.10 -11.65 14.58
C LEU A 311 14.35 -12.52 14.68
N THR A 312 15.55 -11.94 14.82
CA THR A 312 16.79 -12.67 14.59
C THR A 312 17.80 -12.54 15.71
N ASP A 313 17.47 -13.07 16.91
CA ASP A 313 18.47 -13.24 17.99
C ASP A 313 19.68 -14.05 17.51
N LYS A 314 19.44 -15.04 16.64
CA LYS A 314 20.49 -15.85 16.04
C LYS A 314 21.45 -14.99 15.19
N THR A 315 20.93 -14.08 14.38
CA THR A 315 21.75 -13.20 13.54
C THR A 315 22.52 -12.18 14.38
N ARG A 316 21.89 -11.60 15.43
CA ARG A 316 22.60 -10.69 16.37
C ARG A 316 23.78 -11.38 17.04
N LYS A 317 23.57 -12.61 17.50
CA LYS A 317 24.63 -13.42 18.11
C LYS A 317 25.77 -13.71 17.12
N GLN A 318 25.41 -14.09 15.89
CA GLN A 318 26.40 -14.38 14.85
C GLN A 318 27.19 -13.13 14.43
N GLU A 319 26.53 -12.00 14.23
CA GLU A 319 27.17 -10.72 13.88
C GLU A 319 28.07 -10.22 15.03
N TYR A 320 27.64 -10.37 16.30
CA TYR A 320 28.45 -10.04 17.44
C TYR A 320 29.75 -10.85 17.43
N PHE A 321 29.68 -12.18 17.33
CA PHE A 321 30.88 -13.02 17.32
C PHE A 321 31.74 -12.81 16.08
N ARG A 322 31.14 -12.51 14.93
CA ARG A 322 31.87 -12.15 13.72
C ARG A 322 32.64 -10.83 13.89
N ALA A 323 32.00 -9.83 14.48
CA ALA A 323 32.63 -8.54 14.77
C ALA A 323 33.74 -8.72 15.82
N MET A 324 33.47 -9.45 16.91
CA MET A 324 34.48 -9.72 17.95
C MET A 324 35.70 -10.47 17.41
N ALA A 325 35.48 -11.47 16.54
CA ALA A 325 36.61 -12.19 15.91
C ALA A 325 37.51 -11.28 15.08
N LYS A 326 36.94 -10.24 14.42
CA LYS A 326 37.74 -9.22 13.71
C LYS A 326 38.50 -8.32 14.67
N ILE A 327 37.85 -7.90 15.76
CA ILE A 327 38.48 -7.08 16.81
C ILE A 327 39.64 -7.85 17.46
N GLU A 328 39.42 -9.11 17.84
CA GLU A 328 40.41 -9.95 18.47
C GLU A 328 41.60 -10.28 17.54
N LYS A 329 41.39 -10.31 16.23
CA LYS A 329 42.45 -10.49 15.22
C LYS A 329 43.17 -9.20 14.85
N GLY A 330 42.77 -8.05 15.40
CA GLY A 330 43.35 -6.75 15.03
C GLY A 330 43.10 -6.31 13.58
N GLU A 331 42.08 -6.88 12.93
CA GLU A 331 41.73 -6.57 11.53
C GLU A 331 40.94 -5.25 11.40
N ILE A 332 40.77 -4.51 12.50
CA ILE A 332 40.10 -3.20 12.48
C ILE A 332 41.18 -2.14 12.68
N ASP A 333 41.51 -1.44 11.60
CA ASP A 333 42.23 -0.16 11.65
C ASP A 333 41.28 0.89 12.26
N GLY A 334 41.28 0.96 13.56
CA GLY A 334 40.60 1.99 14.34
C GLY A 334 41.66 2.65 15.20
N GLU A 335 42.07 3.86 14.82
CA GLU A 335 42.83 4.76 15.70
C GLU A 335 42.05 4.97 17.01
N TYR A 336 42.29 4.08 17.97
CA TYR A 336 42.10 4.38 19.37
C TYR A 336 43.50 4.55 19.97
N ARG A 337 44.04 5.75 19.79
CA ARG A 337 45.09 6.31 20.63
C ARG A 337 44.55 7.50 21.39
#